data_077dc4e7451bc75b7172ce94b814c88f
#
_entry.id   077dc4e7451bc75b7172ce94b814c88f
#
_cell.length_a   1.000
_cell.length_b   1.000
_cell.length_c   1.000
_cell.angle_alpha   90.00
_cell.angle_beta   90.00
_cell.angle_gamma   90.00
#
_symmetry.space_group_name_H-M   'P 1'
#
loop_
_entity.id
_entity.type
_entity.pdbx_description
1 polymer ?
#
loop_
_entity_poly.entity_id
_entity_poly.type
_entity_poly.pdbx_seq_one_letter_code
_entity_poly.pdbx_strand_id
1 'polypeptide(L)'
;MTFEDFELAEKSLGLQHKIVRLPGRNIWYVGDRKKVDLKSGASTAELLHQNGYKVMGWDCEWKINGVTGKPDLSVNQLYTQLKNLLRKGTSYTKNNVVLLTHDNMYQTKKGQKLLSDLIDSLKQHPNYRFEFMRNYPQ
;
A
#
# COMPACT_ATOMS: atom_id res chain seq x y z
N MET A 1 7.37 11.14 -12.96
CA MET A 1 8.23 11.11 -11.75
C MET A 1 9.45 10.28 -12.08
N THR A 2 10.61 10.89 -11.98
CA THR A 2 11.92 10.31 -12.32
C THR A 2 12.65 9.81 -11.07
N PHE A 3 13.77 9.13 -11.26
CA PHE A 3 14.61 8.72 -10.15
C PHE A 3 15.11 9.93 -9.33
N GLU A 4 15.50 11.00 -10.02
CA GLU A 4 15.98 12.25 -9.41
C GLU A 4 14.91 12.91 -8.53
N ASP A 5 13.62 12.79 -8.88
CA ASP A 5 12.52 13.30 -8.06
C ASP A 5 12.46 12.57 -6.69
N PHE A 6 12.73 11.26 -6.66
CA PHE A 6 12.76 10.50 -5.41
C PHE A 6 13.98 10.85 -4.56
N GLU A 7 15.17 11.02 -5.17
CA GLU A 7 16.37 11.45 -4.45
C GLU A 7 16.20 12.86 -3.87
N LEU A 8 15.60 13.78 -4.62
CA LEU A 8 15.31 15.12 -4.16
C LEU A 8 14.35 15.12 -2.96
N ALA A 9 13.27 14.31 -3.04
CA ALA A 9 12.31 14.16 -1.95
C ALA A 9 12.97 13.56 -0.70
N GLU A 10 13.78 12.51 -0.86
CA GLU A 10 14.53 11.90 0.24
C GLU A 10 15.40 12.93 0.96
N LYS A 11 16.21 13.68 0.20
CA LYS A 11 17.10 14.71 0.73
C LYS A 11 16.34 15.85 1.39
N SER A 12 15.29 16.36 0.73
CA SER A 12 14.53 17.53 1.19
C SER A 12 13.71 17.23 2.45
N LEU A 13 13.24 16.00 2.60
CA LEU A 13 12.41 15.56 3.73
C LEU A 13 13.22 14.87 4.84
N GLY A 14 14.52 14.66 4.63
CA GLY A 14 15.38 13.96 5.60
C GLY A 14 14.93 12.50 5.85
N LEU A 15 14.45 11.81 4.81
CA LEU A 15 13.92 10.45 4.94
C LEU A 15 15.06 9.47 5.29
N GLN A 16 14.84 8.64 6.31
CA GLN A 16 15.81 7.67 6.78
C GLN A 16 15.70 6.28 6.13
N HIS A 17 14.56 6.02 5.48
CA HIS A 17 14.28 4.72 4.88
C HIS A 17 14.00 4.87 3.39
N LYS A 18 14.69 4.09 2.58
CA LYS A 18 14.52 4.04 1.13
C LYS A 18 13.33 3.15 0.77
N ILE A 19 12.13 3.67 0.99
CA ILE A 19 10.87 3.00 0.69
C ILE A 19 10.04 3.93 -0.20
N VAL A 20 9.60 3.42 -1.35
CA VAL A 20 8.87 4.21 -2.33
C VAL A 20 7.69 3.43 -2.90
N ARG A 21 6.70 4.15 -3.38
CA ARG A 21 5.61 3.64 -4.22
C ARG A 21 5.54 4.50 -5.48
N LEU A 22 5.50 3.86 -6.63
CA LEU A 22 5.31 4.56 -7.89
C LEU A 22 3.85 5.03 -8.03
N PRO A 23 3.60 6.32 -8.28
CA PRO A 23 2.25 6.84 -8.44
C PRO A 23 1.50 6.15 -9.58
N GLY A 24 0.27 5.71 -9.32
CA GLY A 24 -0.59 5.07 -10.31
C GLY A 24 -0.11 3.72 -10.84
N ARG A 25 0.87 3.09 -10.18
CA ARG A 25 1.42 1.78 -10.58
C ARG A 25 1.50 0.81 -9.41
N ASN A 26 0.95 -0.38 -9.60
CA ASN A 26 1.09 -1.48 -8.63
C ASN A 26 2.33 -2.31 -8.97
N ILE A 27 3.48 -1.74 -8.69
CA ILE A 27 4.77 -2.37 -8.93
C ILE A 27 5.43 -2.68 -7.60
N TRP A 28 5.94 -3.91 -7.50
CA TRP A 28 6.72 -4.39 -6.37
C TRP A 28 8.15 -4.70 -6.81
N TYR A 29 9.10 -4.27 -6.02
CA TYR A 29 10.48 -4.74 -6.10
C TYR A 29 11.04 -4.78 -4.68
N VAL A 30 10.97 -5.95 -4.04
CA VAL A 30 11.33 -6.16 -2.63
C VAL A 30 12.22 -7.39 -2.53
N GLY A 31 13.46 -7.21 -2.08
CA GLY A 31 14.47 -8.25 -2.15
C GLY A 31 14.67 -8.72 -3.59
N ASP A 32 14.68 -10.01 -3.83
CA ASP A 32 14.83 -10.61 -5.17
C ASP A 32 13.49 -10.80 -5.91
N ARG A 33 12.38 -10.33 -5.33
CA ARG A 33 11.05 -10.53 -5.88
C ARG A 33 10.53 -9.31 -6.58
N LYS A 34 10.00 -9.49 -7.78
CA LYS A 34 9.46 -8.43 -8.64
C LYS A 34 8.06 -8.80 -9.12
N LYS A 35 7.16 -7.82 -9.10
CA LYS A 35 5.84 -7.90 -9.72
C LYS A 35 5.51 -6.58 -10.38
N VAL A 36 5.15 -6.60 -11.64
CA VAL A 36 4.87 -5.41 -12.45
C VAL A 36 3.47 -5.56 -13.04
N ASP A 37 2.62 -4.55 -12.82
CA ASP A 37 1.27 -4.49 -13.38
C ASP A 37 1.28 -4.14 -14.88
N LEU A 38 2.06 -3.14 -15.24
CA LEU A 38 2.25 -2.64 -16.61
C LEU A 38 3.73 -2.33 -16.85
N LYS A 39 4.18 -2.40 -18.10
CA LYS A 39 5.57 -2.06 -18.49
C LYS A 39 5.96 -0.62 -18.17
N SER A 40 4.99 0.30 -18.23
CA SER A 40 5.20 1.69 -17.84
C SER A 40 5.61 1.80 -16.37
N GLY A 41 6.74 2.42 -16.10
CA GLY A 41 7.32 2.56 -14.76
C GLY A 41 8.24 1.40 -14.33
N ALA A 42 8.31 0.30 -15.09
CA ALA A 42 9.16 -0.83 -14.74
C ALA A 42 10.65 -0.46 -14.70
N SER A 43 11.12 0.35 -15.64
CA SER A 43 12.51 0.83 -15.66
C SER A 43 12.85 1.73 -14.49
N THR A 44 11.92 2.61 -14.10
CA THR A 44 12.09 3.46 -12.91
C THR A 44 12.13 2.62 -11.63
N ALA A 45 11.25 1.62 -11.53
CA ALA A 45 11.25 0.70 -10.39
C ALA A 45 12.57 -0.08 -10.28
N GLU A 46 13.10 -0.53 -11.41
CA GLU A 46 14.38 -1.23 -11.48
C GLU A 46 15.53 -0.33 -11.01
N LEU A 47 15.60 0.89 -11.52
CA LEU A 47 16.62 1.85 -11.14
C LEU A 47 16.56 2.21 -9.64
N LEU A 48 15.36 2.41 -9.11
CA LEU A 48 15.14 2.64 -7.68
C LEU A 48 15.64 1.45 -6.86
N HIS A 49 15.29 0.23 -7.26
CA HIS A 49 15.73 -0.99 -6.56
C HIS A 49 17.26 -1.14 -6.57
N GLN A 50 17.90 -0.91 -7.72
CA GLN A 50 19.37 -0.94 -7.86
C GLN A 50 20.07 0.10 -6.97
N ASN A 51 19.38 1.18 -6.61
CA ASN A 51 19.87 2.22 -5.68
C ASN A 51 19.38 2.00 -4.23
N GLY A 52 18.96 0.79 -3.89
CA GLY A 52 18.66 0.36 -2.53
C GLY A 52 17.25 0.72 -2.05
N TYR A 53 16.35 1.16 -2.94
CA TYR A 53 14.96 1.41 -2.58
C TYR A 53 14.16 0.10 -2.55
N LYS A 54 13.30 -0.03 -1.55
CA LYS A 54 12.21 -0.99 -1.52
C LYS A 54 11.02 -0.38 -2.26
N VAL A 55 10.68 -0.94 -3.43
CA VAL A 55 9.54 -0.47 -4.22
C VAL A 55 8.30 -1.25 -3.82
N MET A 56 7.31 -0.55 -3.28
CA MET A 56 6.10 -1.14 -2.71
C MET A 56 4.91 -0.94 -3.62
N GLY A 57 4.19 -2.02 -3.86
CA GLY A 57 2.84 -2.01 -4.43
C GLY A 57 1.77 -2.15 -3.34
N TRP A 58 0.63 -2.72 -3.70
CA TRP A 58 -0.46 -3.04 -2.78
C TRP A 58 -1.16 -4.35 -3.16
N ASP A 59 -1.70 -5.01 -2.15
CA ASP A 59 -2.46 -6.26 -2.31
C ASP A 59 -3.96 -5.98 -2.46
N CYS A 60 -4.42 -4.90 -1.87
CA CYS A 60 -5.80 -4.47 -1.88
C CYS A 60 -5.86 -2.94 -1.95
N GLU A 61 -6.83 -2.39 -2.65
CA GLU A 61 -7.07 -0.96 -2.73
C GLU A 61 -8.47 -0.63 -2.22
N TRP A 62 -8.58 0.41 -1.41
CA TRP A 62 -9.85 0.99 -0.97
C TRP A 62 -9.95 2.43 -1.45
N LYS A 63 -10.96 2.70 -2.24
CA LYS A 63 -11.15 4.00 -2.89
C LYS A 63 -12.60 4.44 -2.84
N ILE A 64 -12.82 5.71 -3.11
CA ILE A 64 -14.16 6.26 -3.30
C ILE A 64 -14.54 6.30 -4.78
N ASN A 65 -15.80 6.12 -5.05
CA ASN A 65 -16.37 6.40 -6.37
C ASN A 65 -16.38 7.92 -6.58
N GLY A 66 -15.73 8.38 -7.65
CA GLY A 66 -15.59 9.81 -7.94
C GLY A 66 -16.90 10.55 -8.26
N VAL A 67 -17.97 9.79 -8.61
CA VAL A 67 -19.28 10.36 -8.91
C VAL A 67 -20.16 10.41 -7.66
N THR A 68 -20.18 9.35 -6.87
CA THR A 68 -21.09 9.23 -5.72
C THR A 68 -20.46 9.64 -4.40
N GLY A 69 -19.13 9.78 -4.34
CA GLY A 69 -18.39 10.04 -3.11
C GLY A 69 -18.46 8.88 -2.09
N LYS A 70 -19.00 7.74 -2.48
CA LYS A 70 -19.10 6.56 -1.60
C LYS A 70 -17.89 5.66 -1.78
N PRO A 71 -17.43 4.96 -0.71
CA PRO A 71 -16.41 3.94 -0.86
C PRO A 71 -16.90 2.82 -1.79
N ASP A 72 -16.00 2.26 -2.56
CA ASP A 72 -16.26 1.14 -3.48
C ASP A 72 -16.56 -0.17 -2.73
N LEU A 73 -16.03 -0.30 -1.52
CA LEU A 73 -16.28 -1.41 -0.61
C LEU A 73 -16.76 -0.88 0.75
N SER A 74 -17.73 -1.56 1.35
CA SER A 74 -18.06 -1.33 2.75
C SER A 74 -16.91 -1.81 3.67
N VAL A 75 -16.89 -1.37 4.92
CA VAL A 75 -15.91 -1.82 5.92
C VAL A 75 -15.92 -3.35 6.04
N ASN A 76 -17.10 -3.97 6.10
CA ASN A 76 -17.22 -5.44 6.20
C ASN A 76 -16.72 -6.17 4.95
N GLN A 77 -16.98 -5.63 3.76
CA GLN A 77 -16.48 -6.20 2.51
C GLN A 77 -14.95 -6.12 2.46
N LEU A 78 -14.39 -4.96 2.79
CA LEU A 78 -12.94 -4.77 2.82
C LEU A 78 -12.29 -5.66 3.88
N TYR A 79 -12.82 -5.71 5.10
CA TYR A 79 -12.34 -6.60 6.15
C TYR A 79 -12.31 -8.06 5.69
N THR A 80 -13.41 -8.53 5.05
CA THR A 80 -13.50 -9.89 4.50
C THR A 80 -12.45 -10.14 3.41
N GLN A 81 -12.22 -9.16 2.54
CA GLN A 81 -11.20 -9.26 1.49
C GLN A 81 -9.79 -9.38 2.09
N LEU A 82 -9.43 -8.51 3.03
CA LEU A 82 -8.13 -8.56 3.73
C LEU A 82 -7.92 -9.89 4.47
N LYS A 83 -8.94 -10.34 5.19
CA LYS A 83 -8.94 -11.64 5.85
C LYS A 83 -8.73 -12.80 4.88
N ASN A 84 -9.37 -12.77 3.72
CA ASN A 84 -9.23 -13.80 2.70
C ASN A 84 -7.84 -13.81 2.08
N LEU A 85 -7.24 -12.65 1.82
CA LEU A 85 -5.85 -12.54 1.33
C LEU A 85 -4.88 -13.19 2.32
N LEU A 86 -5.02 -12.91 3.60
CA LEU A 86 -4.20 -13.51 4.66
C LEU A 86 -4.43 -15.02 4.77
N ARG A 87 -5.69 -15.45 4.84
CA ARG A 87 -6.05 -16.87 5.00
C ARG A 87 -5.59 -17.73 3.83
N LYS A 88 -5.73 -17.22 2.59
CA LYS A 88 -5.33 -17.93 1.38
C LYS A 88 -3.83 -17.81 1.09
N GLY A 89 -3.12 -16.89 1.73
CA GLY A 89 -1.71 -16.62 1.46
C GLY A 89 -1.46 -16.07 0.05
N THR A 90 -2.41 -15.31 -0.51
CA THR A 90 -2.38 -14.80 -1.88
C THR A 90 -1.89 -13.34 -1.99
N SER A 91 -1.53 -12.71 -0.87
CA SER A 91 -0.83 -11.44 -0.86
C SER A 91 0.60 -11.58 -1.46
N TYR A 92 1.21 -10.47 -1.84
CA TYR A 92 2.56 -10.47 -2.41
C TYR A 92 3.58 -11.16 -1.49
N THR A 93 3.49 -10.91 -0.20
CA THR A 93 4.25 -11.66 0.81
C THR A 93 3.27 -12.36 1.74
N LYS A 94 3.38 -13.68 1.85
CA LYS A 94 2.51 -14.49 2.71
C LYS A 94 2.46 -13.92 4.14
N ASN A 95 1.27 -13.88 4.72
CA ASN A 95 0.98 -13.33 6.05
C ASN A 95 1.19 -11.80 6.19
N ASN A 96 1.38 -11.09 5.08
CA ASN A 96 1.48 -9.63 5.05
C ASN A 96 0.55 -9.09 3.99
N VAL A 97 -0.25 -8.09 4.33
CA VAL A 97 -1.14 -7.41 3.38
C VAL A 97 -0.87 -5.92 3.41
N VAL A 98 -0.69 -5.35 2.24
CA VAL A 98 -0.58 -3.90 2.05
C VAL A 98 -1.90 -3.39 1.47
N LEU A 99 -2.58 -2.55 2.24
CA LEU A 99 -3.78 -1.84 1.82
C LEU A 99 -3.39 -0.45 1.32
N LEU A 100 -3.73 -0.14 0.08
CA LEU A 100 -3.69 1.21 -0.46
C LEU A 100 -5.04 1.89 -0.21
N THR A 101 -4.99 3.10 0.32
CA THR A 101 -6.15 3.96 0.47
C THR A 101 -5.77 5.40 0.13
N HIS A 102 -6.74 6.30 0.02
CA HIS A 102 -6.54 7.65 -0.48
C HIS A 102 -7.01 8.68 0.56
N ASP A 103 -6.25 9.73 0.75
CA ASP A 103 -6.50 10.79 1.74
C ASP A 103 -7.82 11.52 1.51
N ASN A 104 -8.26 11.66 0.26
CA ASN A 104 -9.54 12.26 -0.09
C ASN A 104 -10.76 11.53 0.53
N MET A 105 -10.61 10.24 0.89
CA MET A 105 -11.64 9.48 1.60
C MET A 105 -11.89 9.99 3.02
N TYR A 106 -10.90 10.64 3.63
CA TYR A 106 -10.88 10.97 5.05
C TYR A 106 -11.03 12.46 5.34
N GLN A 107 -11.40 13.23 4.33
CA GLN A 107 -11.67 14.68 4.47
C GLN A 107 -12.97 14.97 5.22
N THR A 108 -13.84 13.98 5.38
CA THR A 108 -15.10 14.09 6.11
C THR A 108 -15.10 13.24 7.37
N LYS A 109 -15.89 13.64 8.37
CA LYS A 109 -16.09 12.84 9.60
C LYS A 109 -16.60 11.43 9.30
N LYS A 110 -17.46 11.29 8.28
CA LYS A 110 -17.98 10.00 7.82
C LYS A 110 -16.85 9.10 7.29
N GLY A 111 -15.97 9.63 6.46
CA GLY A 111 -14.82 8.89 5.94
C GLY A 111 -13.84 8.50 7.03
N GLN A 112 -13.56 9.43 7.97
CA GLN A 112 -12.72 9.15 9.13
C GLN A 112 -13.30 8.02 10.00
N LYS A 113 -14.63 8.02 10.19
CA LYS A 113 -15.31 6.93 10.92
C LYS A 113 -15.16 5.58 10.21
N LEU A 114 -15.25 5.52 8.88
CA LEU A 114 -15.05 4.29 8.12
C LEU A 114 -13.64 3.71 8.34
N LEU A 115 -12.61 4.57 8.36
CA LEU A 115 -11.25 4.15 8.65
C LEU A 115 -11.11 3.62 10.09
N SER A 116 -11.68 4.34 11.05
CA SER A 116 -11.69 3.91 12.46
C SER A 116 -12.36 2.56 12.62
N ASP A 117 -13.54 2.36 12.02
CA ASP A 117 -14.29 1.11 12.10
C ASP A 117 -13.50 -0.07 11.48
N LEU A 118 -12.78 0.17 10.39
CA LEU A 118 -11.90 -0.84 9.79
C LEU A 118 -10.72 -1.20 10.73
N ILE A 119 -10.05 -0.18 11.27
CA ILE A 119 -8.93 -0.37 12.20
C ILE A 119 -9.39 -1.15 13.44
N ASP A 120 -10.52 -0.78 14.00
CA ASP A 120 -11.08 -1.46 15.18
C ASP A 120 -11.43 -2.92 14.88
N SER A 121 -12.03 -3.19 13.72
CA SER A 121 -12.34 -4.55 13.28
C SER A 121 -11.07 -5.41 13.12
N LEU A 122 -10.02 -4.85 12.55
CA LEU A 122 -8.74 -5.56 12.38
C LEU A 122 -8.04 -5.79 13.72
N LYS A 123 -8.08 -4.82 14.63
CA LYS A 123 -7.48 -4.94 15.99
C LYS A 123 -8.16 -6.00 16.85
N GLN A 124 -9.44 -6.26 16.64
CA GLN A 124 -10.16 -7.32 17.38
C GLN A 124 -9.70 -8.73 17.00
N HIS A 125 -9.05 -8.90 15.85
CA HIS A 125 -8.55 -10.21 15.46
C HIS A 125 -7.24 -10.53 16.21
N PRO A 126 -7.16 -11.66 16.97
CA PRO A 126 -6.05 -11.92 17.89
C PRO A 126 -4.69 -12.09 17.21
N ASN A 127 -4.69 -12.46 15.93
CA ASN A 127 -3.46 -12.75 15.16
C ASN A 127 -3.07 -11.62 14.20
N TYR A 128 -3.81 -10.50 14.17
CA TYR A 128 -3.49 -9.38 13.28
C TYR A 128 -2.78 -8.28 14.05
N ARG A 129 -1.80 -7.67 13.39
CA ARG A 129 -1.11 -6.49 13.89
C ARG A 129 -0.83 -5.52 12.74
N PHE A 130 -0.80 -4.24 13.06
CA PHE A 130 -0.29 -3.22 12.16
C PHE A 130 1.23 -3.16 12.28
N GLU A 131 1.88 -2.96 11.14
CA GLU A 131 3.34 -2.89 11.10
C GLU A 131 3.78 -1.73 10.21
N PHE A 132 4.95 -1.19 10.47
CA PHE A 132 5.53 -0.15 9.63
C PHE A 132 6.08 -0.74 8.33
N MET A 133 5.95 0.02 7.23
CA MET A 133 6.45 -0.40 5.92
C MET A 133 7.95 -0.69 5.91
N ARG A 134 8.73 -0.02 6.77
CA ARG A 134 10.17 -0.32 6.93
C ARG A 134 10.46 -1.75 7.36
N ASN A 135 9.53 -2.37 8.08
CA ASN A 135 9.64 -3.74 8.58
C ASN A 135 9.02 -4.76 7.62
N TYR A 136 8.56 -4.34 6.43
CA TYR A 136 7.99 -5.27 5.46
C TYR A 136 9.04 -6.30 5.04
N PRO A 137 8.72 -7.63 5.06
CA PRO A 137 9.68 -8.69 4.78
C PRO A 137 10.27 -8.60 3.37
N GLN A 138 11.55 -8.87 3.30
CA GLN A 138 12.28 -8.94 2.03
C GLN A 138 12.23 -10.34 1.42
#